data_647e4cbb4380d29539cd0e6be93a7b1d
#
_entry.id   647e4cbb4380d29539cd0e6be93a7b1d
#
_cell.length_a   1.000
_cell.length_b   1.000
_cell.length_c   1.000
_cell.angle_alpha   90.00
_cell.angle_beta   90.00
_cell.angle_gamma   90.00
#
_symmetry.space_group_name_H-M   'P 1'
#
loop_
_entity.id
_entity.type
_entity.pdbx_description
1 polymer ?
#
loop_
_entity_poly.entity_id
_entity_poly.type
_entity_poly.pdbx_seq_one_letter_code
_entity_poly.pdbx_strand_id
1 'polypeptide(L)'
;MGRFIDVYDRLYEAYGPQGWWPLLKEDRDGFRCLYVPENSIKELNRQERFEICVGAILTQNTNWNNAERALVSLAASGILDPESLASMEPEEIADHIKSSGYYNQKAKKLNLFARFCLGNPPPDRKLFLSQWGLGPETVDDMLLYAYNQPVFVIDAYTIRLFSRLGLCDAGIAYHDLQDEIMSHLEADTLLFKEYHALIDRHAKEHCSKKPSCAGCPLESMCAH
;
A
#
# COMPACT_ATOMS: atom_id res chain seq x y z
N MET A 1 -26.02 0.58 -2.75
CA MET A 1 -25.06 0.38 -3.82
C MET A 1 -24.39 1.68 -4.30
N GLY A 2 -25.07 2.83 -4.33
CA GLY A 2 -24.58 4.04 -4.96
C GLY A 2 -23.35 4.73 -4.34
N ARG A 3 -23.31 4.97 -3.04
CA ARG A 3 -22.39 5.98 -2.49
C ARG A 3 -20.89 5.63 -2.53
N PHE A 4 -20.48 4.37 -2.32
CA PHE A 4 -19.06 4.01 -2.41
C PHE A 4 -18.53 4.03 -3.84
N ILE A 5 -19.32 3.52 -4.80
CA ILE A 5 -18.92 3.56 -6.22
C ILE A 5 -18.96 5.00 -6.77
N ASP A 6 -19.94 5.82 -6.35
CA ASP A 6 -20.00 7.24 -6.76
C ASP A 6 -18.77 8.03 -6.31
N VAL A 7 -18.19 7.71 -5.14
CA VAL A 7 -16.93 8.30 -4.67
C VAL A 7 -15.78 7.89 -5.57
N TYR A 8 -15.69 6.58 -5.91
CA TYR A 8 -14.68 6.08 -6.84
C TYR A 8 -14.75 6.80 -8.19
N ASP A 9 -15.93 6.83 -8.79
CA ASP A 9 -16.13 7.41 -10.13
C ASP A 9 -15.70 8.88 -10.18
N ARG A 10 -16.06 9.67 -9.15
CA ARG A 10 -15.66 11.09 -9.07
C ARG A 10 -14.15 11.26 -8.88
N LEU A 11 -13.52 10.43 -8.06
CA LEU A 11 -12.08 10.48 -7.87
C LEU A 11 -11.36 10.05 -9.15
N TYR A 12 -11.85 9.02 -9.83
CA TYR A 12 -11.27 8.55 -11.08
C TYR A 12 -11.42 9.57 -12.21
N GLU A 13 -12.60 10.21 -12.32
CA GLU A 13 -12.83 11.30 -13.27
C GLU A 13 -11.89 12.49 -13.03
N ALA A 14 -11.64 12.83 -11.76
CA ALA A 14 -10.81 13.98 -11.39
C ALA A 14 -9.32 13.72 -11.57
N TYR A 15 -8.85 12.52 -11.27
CA TYR A 15 -7.42 12.21 -11.15
C TYR A 15 -6.88 11.25 -12.20
N GLY A 16 -7.75 10.47 -12.85
CA GLY A 16 -7.36 9.41 -13.76
C GLY A 16 -6.63 8.24 -13.05
N PRO A 17 -6.12 7.27 -13.83
CA PRO A 17 -5.45 6.11 -13.28
C PRO A 17 -4.12 6.48 -12.61
N GLN A 18 -3.83 5.84 -11.45
CA GLN A 18 -2.69 6.17 -10.60
C GLN A 18 -1.47 5.30 -10.82
N GLY A 19 -1.64 4.09 -11.37
CA GLY A 19 -0.54 3.17 -11.64
C GLY A 19 0.15 2.63 -10.37
N TRP A 20 -0.60 2.50 -9.29
CA TRP A 20 -0.15 1.95 -8.04
C TRP A 20 -0.32 0.41 -8.03
N TRP A 21 0.66 -0.36 -7.65
CA TRP A 21 1.91 -0.12 -6.94
C TRP A 21 3.06 0.11 -7.93
N PRO A 22 3.91 1.14 -7.71
CA PRO A 22 5.07 1.35 -8.57
C PRO A 22 6.11 0.25 -8.38
N LEU A 23 6.74 -0.16 -9.46
CA LEU A 23 7.85 -1.11 -9.46
C LEU A 23 9.16 -0.42 -9.76
N LEU A 24 10.23 -0.90 -9.17
CA LEU A 24 11.58 -0.42 -9.45
C LEU A 24 11.99 -0.76 -10.88
N LYS A 25 12.60 0.20 -11.51
CA LYS A 25 13.25 0.05 -12.81
C LYS A 25 14.67 0.57 -12.70
N GLU A 26 15.61 -0.21 -13.21
CA GLU A 26 16.98 0.24 -13.39
C GLU A 26 17.11 0.92 -14.75
N ASP A 27 17.75 2.08 -14.77
CA ASP A 27 18.16 2.80 -15.96
C ASP A 27 19.61 3.31 -15.84
N ARG A 28 20.03 4.20 -16.73
CA ARG A 28 21.41 4.74 -16.73
C ARG A 28 21.77 5.53 -15.47
N ASP A 29 20.77 6.07 -14.81
CA ASP A 29 20.92 6.92 -13.61
C ASP A 29 20.71 6.14 -12.30
N GLY A 30 20.41 4.82 -12.39
CA GLY A 30 20.19 3.92 -11.28
C GLY A 30 18.73 3.45 -11.16
N PHE A 31 18.32 3.06 -9.94
CA PHE A 31 16.97 2.57 -9.67
C PHE A 31 15.99 3.70 -9.37
N ARG A 32 14.77 3.58 -9.92
CA ARG A 32 13.64 4.46 -9.61
C ARG A 32 12.31 3.72 -9.68
N CYS A 33 11.34 4.16 -8.91
CA CYS A 33 9.97 3.63 -9.00
C CYS A 33 9.24 4.19 -10.23
N LEU A 34 8.59 3.31 -10.99
CA LEU A 34 7.76 3.68 -12.14
C LEU A 34 6.28 3.50 -11.80
N TYR A 35 5.54 4.59 -11.91
CA TYR A 35 4.08 4.66 -11.78
C TYR A 35 3.47 4.57 -13.17
N VAL A 36 3.03 3.38 -13.53
CA VAL A 36 2.39 3.15 -14.84
C VAL A 36 1.08 2.38 -14.64
N PRO A 37 -0.02 2.80 -15.27
CA PRO A 37 -1.32 2.14 -15.13
C PRO A 37 -1.28 0.64 -15.40
N GLU A 38 -0.41 0.20 -16.32
CA GLU A 38 -0.21 -1.20 -16.68
C GLU A 38 0.29 -2.08 -15.53
N ASN A 39 0.92 -1.50 -14.50
CA ASN A 39 1.34 -2.25 -13.32
C ASN A 39 0.15 -2.89 -12.58
N SER A 40 -1.02 -2.25 -12.62
CA SER A 40 -2.21 -2.75 -11.93
C SER A 40 -2.72 -4.08 -12.50
N ILE A 41 -2.53 -4.31 -13.80
CA ILE A 41 -2.99 -5.50 -14.53
C ILE A 41 -1.87 -6.53 -14.79
N LYS A 42 -0.63 -6.19 -14.47
CA LYS A 42 0.53 -7.03 -14.76
C LYS A 42 0.51 -8.31 -13.91
N GLU A 43 0.80 -9.43 -14.54
CA GLU A 43 1.17 -10.64 -13.82
C GLU A 43 2.58 -10.49 -13.25
N LEU A 44 2.69 -10.48 -11.92
CA LEU A 44 3.94 -10.22 -11.22
C LEU A 44 4.74 -11.51 -11.05
N ASN A 45 6.04 -11.45 -11.29
CA ASN A 45 6.95 -12.52 -10.94
C ASN A 45 7.27 -12.54 -9.42
N ARG A 46 8.03 -13.54 -8.95
CA ARG A 46 8.37 -13.70 -7.52
C ARG A 46 9.10 -12.48 -6.96
N GLN A 47 10.05 -11.93 -7.73
CA GLN A 47 10.85 -10.77 -7.32
C GLN A 47 10.01 -9.51 -7.18
N GLU A 48 9.15 -9.24 -8.15
CA GLU A 48 8.25 -8.08 -8.13
C GLU A 48 7.24 -8.16 -6.97
N ARG A 49 6.72 -9.36 -6.67
CA ARG A 49 5.86 -9.56 -5.49
C ARG A 49 6.60 -9.28 -4.20
N PHE A 50 7.84 -9.78 -4.08
CA PHE A 50 8.66 -9.53 -2.90
C PHE A 50 8.98 -8.05 -2.73
N GLU A 51 9.32 -7.35 -3.81
CA GLU A 51 9.57 -5.91 -3.84
C GLU A 51 8.36 -5.12 -3.29
N ILE A 52 7.15 -5.43 -3.76
CA ILE A 52 5.92 -4.80 -3.25
C ILE A 52 5.75 -5.07 -1.75
N CYS A 53 5.95 -6.31 -1.30
CA CYS A 53 5.85 -6.65 0.11
C CYS A 53 6.87 -5.90 0.97
N VAL A 54 8.11 -5.76 0.50
CA VAL A 54 9.14 -4.93 1.16
C VAL A 54 8.69 -3.47 1.21
N GLY A 55 8.16 -2.93 0.10
CA GLY A 55 7.59 -1.59 0.04
C GLY A 55 6.49 -1.37 1.09
N ALA A 56 5.56 -2.31 1.23
CA ALA A 56 4.48 -2.26 2.23
C ALA A 56 5.03 -2.24 3.67
N ILE A 57 6.08 -3.00 3.97
CA ILE A 57 6.74 -2.95 5.29
C ILE A 57 7.44 -1.60 5.50
N LEU A 58 8.11 -1.10 4.48
CA LEU A 58 8.84 0.16 4.54
C LEU A 58 7.93 1.39 4.69
N THR A 59 6.68 1.32 4.22
CA THR A 59 5.70 2.43 4.33
C THR A 59 5.07 2.54 5.71
N GLN A 60 5.18 1.54 6.57
CA GLN A 60 4.60 1.60 7.93
C GLN A 60 5.03 2.87 8.68
N ASN A 61 4.06 3.68 9.12
CA ASN A 61 4.29 4.93 9.87
C ASN A 61 5.26 5.93 9.20
N THR A 62 5.32 5.97 7.86
CA THR A 62 6.08 6.97 7.12
C THR A 62 5.36 7.31 5.80
N ASN A 63 5.89 8.30 5.06
CA ASN A 63 5.39 8.58 3.71
C ASN A 63 6.13 7.74 2.66
N TRP A 64 5.50 7.60 1.49
CA TRP A 64 6.05 6.80 0.39
C TRP A 64 7.45 7.25 -0.05
N ASN A 65 7.72 8.56 -0.16
CA ASN A 65 9.04 9.05 -0.59
C ASN A 65 10.18 8.54 0.31
N ASN A 66 9.90 8.34 1.59
CA ASN A 66 10.87 7.78 2.53
C ASN A 66 11.05 6.27 2.33
N ALA A 67 9.96 5.55 2.08
CA ALA A 67 9.98 4.12 1.78
C ALA A 67 10.65 3.85 0.43
N GLU A 68 10.35 4.64 -0.60
CA GLU A 68 10.95 4.56 -1.92
C GLU A 68 12.48 4.71 -1.87
N ARG A 69 12.98 5.71 -1.12
CA ARG A 69 14.44 5.87 -0.94
C ARG A 69 15.10 4.66 -0.28
N ALA A 70 14.41 4.04 0.68
CA ALA A 70 14.90 2.82 1.32
C ALA A 70 14.87 1.63 0.34
N LEU A 71 13.81 1.50 -0.43
CA LEU A 71 13.65 0.45 -1.44
C LEU A 71 14.73 0.57 -2.53
N VAL A 72 14.96 1.77 -3.05
CA VAL A 72 16.03 2.07 -4.00
C VAL A 72 17.40 1.73 -3.42
N SER A 73 17.66 2.04 -2.15
CA SER A 73 18.92 1.72 -1.48
C SER A 73 19.17 0.21 -1.39
N LEU A 74 18.14 -0.57 -1.06
CA LEU A 74 18.23 -2.05 -1.03
C LEU A 74 18.51 -2.60 -2.44
N ALA A 75 17.82 -2.09 -3.45
CA ALA A 75 18.02 -2.53 -4.85
C ALA A 75 19.42 -2.17 -5.36
N ALA A 76 19.87 -0.94 -5.15
CA ALA A 76 21.19 -0.48 -5.58
C ALA A 76 22.34 -1.24 -4.88
N SER A 77 22.07 -1.81 -3.70
CA SER A 77 23.03 -2.67 -2.99
C SER A 77 22.93 -4.15 -3.41
N GLY A 78 22.00 -4.50 -4.30
CA GLY A 78 21.81 -5.87 -4.77
C GLY A 78 21.27 -6.83 -3.72
N ILE A 79 20.57 -6.32 -2.69
CA ILE A 79 20.08 -7.12 -1.56
C ILE A 79 18.55 -7.14 -1.44
N LEU A 80 17.82 -6.64 -2.45
CA LEU A 80 16.36 -6.63 -2.47
C LEU A 80 15.80 -7.97 -2.98
N ASP A 81 16.13 -9.05 -2.31
CA ASP A 81 15.62 -10.39 -2.59
C ASP A 81 15.50 -11.18 -1.27
N PRO A 82 14.66 -12.24 -1.23
CA PRO A 82 14.45 -13.02 -0.01
C PRO A 82 15.72 -13.68 0.53
N GLU A 83 16.56 -14.19 -0.34
CA GLU A 83 17.78 -14.93 0.01
C GLU A 83 18.80 -14.00 0.71
N SER A 84 19.03 -12.83 0.14
CA SER A 84 19.94 -11.81 0.71
C SER A 84 19.42 -11.29 2.05
N LEU A 85 18.18 -10.79 2.10
CA LEU A 85 17.64 -10.23 3.34
C LEU A 85 17.46 -11.27 4.46
N ALA A 86 17.23 -12.55 4.13
CA ALA A 86 17.14 -13.61 5.13
C ALA A 86 18.48 -13.98 5.74
N SER A 87 19.59 -13.82 5.01
CA SER A 87 20.94 -14.16 5.43
C SER A 87 21.66 -13.06 6.20
N MET A 88 21.23 -11.81 6.06
CA MET A 88 21.82 -10.64 6.71
C MET A 88 21.38 -10.52 8.18
N GLU A 89 22.22 -9.91 9.01
CA GLU A 89 21.80 -9.46 10.32
C GLU A 89 20.91 -8.21 10.21
N PRO A 90 19.88 -8.05 11.07
CA PRO A 90 18.98 -6.90 11.01
C PRO A 90 19.70 -5.54 11.06
N GLU A 91 20.81 -5.45 11.77
CA GLU A 91 21.62 -4.23 11.89
C GLU A 91 22.20 -3.80 10.54
N GLU A 92 22.62 -4.75 9.72
CA GLU A 92 23.14 -4.49 8.36
C GLU A 92 22.03 -3.99 7.44
N ILE A 93 20.83 -4.62 7.50
CA ILE A 93 19.65 -4.17 6.75
C ILE A 93 19.25 -2.74 7.17
N ALA A 94 19.31 -2.45 8.47
CA ALA A 94 18.93 -1.16 9.04
C ALA A 94 19.73 -0.01 8.42
N ASP A 95 21.01 -0.21 8.09
CA ASP A 95 21.86 0.79 7.48
C ASP A 95 21.35 1.25 6.09
N HIS A 96 20.75 0.35 5.33
CA HIS A 96 20.18 0.64 4.00
C HIS A 96 18.82 1.32 4.05
N ILE A 97 18.05 1.17 5.13
CA ILE A 97 16.67 1.62 5.21
C ILE A 97 16.41 2.79 6.17
N LYS A 98 17.46 3.52 6.58
CA LYS A 98 17.36 4.66 7.53
C LYS A 98 16.32 5.70 7.14
N SER A 99 16.16 5.95 5.84
CA SER A 99 15.18 6.91 5.33
C SER A 99 13.72 6.55 5.68
N SER A 100 13.41 5.27 5.85
CA SER A 100 12.04 4.81 6.14
C SER A 100 11.56 5.11 7.57
N GLY A 101 12.44 5.53 8.49
CA GLY A 101 12.13 5.69 9.91
C GLY A 101 11.87 4.35 10.62
N TYR A 102 11.95 4.32 11.93
CA TYR A 102 11.83 3.07 12.71
C TYR A 102 12.65 1.89 12.15
N TYR A 103 13.76 2.22 11.51
CA TYR A 103 14.56 1.33 10.66
C TYR A 103 15.04 0.06 11.37
N ASN A 104 15.37 0.10 12.67
CA ASN A 104 15.77 -1.09 13.41
C ASN A 104 14.63 -2.12 13.51
N GLN A 105 13.40 -1.65 13.77
CA GLN A 105 12.23 -2.53 13.82
C GLN A 105 11.87 -3.05 12.42
N LYS A 106 11.93 -2.17 11.40
CA LYS A 106 11.66 -2.55 10.01
C LYS A 106 12.70 -3.54 9.47
N ALA A 107 13.96 -3.36 9.79
CA ALA A 107 15.02 -4.31 9.43
C ALA A 107 14.74 -5.71 9.99
N LYS A 108 14.35 -5.80 11.26
CA LYS A 108 13.93 -7.08 11.86
C LYS A 108 12.70 -7.67 11.16
N LYS A 109 11.70 -6.83 10.82
CA LYS A 109 10.52 -7.29 10.07
C LYS A 109 10.91 -7.82 8.70
N LEU A 110 11.76 -7.10 7.96
CA LEU A 110 12.23 -7.50 6.63
C LEU A 110 13.01 -8.82 6.69
N ASN A 111 13.94 -8.99 7.64
CA ASN A 111 14.68 -10.24 7.81
C ASN A 111 13.74 -11.42 8.08
N LEU A 112 12.80 -11.28 9.04
CA LEU A 112 11.85 -12.33 9.37
C LEU A 112 10.90 -12.63 8.20
N PHE A 113 10.41 -11.61 7.51
CA PHE A 113 9.55 -11.77 6.35
C PHE A 113 10.29 -12.41 5.17
N ALA A 114 11.54 -12.05 4.94
CA ALA A 114 12.38 -12.69 3.93
C ALA A 114 12.57 -14.20 4.20
N ARG A 115 12.89 -14.57 5.45
CA ARG A 115 12.95 -15.99 5.87
C ARG A 115 11.64 -16.73 5.64
N PHE A 116 10.50 -16.09 5.93
CA PHE A 116 9.18 -16.64 5.65
C PHE A 116 8.97 -16.87 4.13
N CYS A 117 9.41 -15.93 3.30
CA CYS A 117 9.27 -16.01 1.84
C CYS A 117 10.14 -17.11 1.18
N LEU A 118 11.24 -17.54 1.83
CA LEU A 118 12.05 -18.66 1.34
C LEU A 118 11.25 -19.97 1.22
N GLY A 119 10.25 -20.16 2.11
CA GLY A 119 9.34 -21.30 2.07
C GLY A 119 8.28 -21.22 0.96
N ASN A 120 8.28 -20.17 0.13
CA ASN A 120 7.26 -19.90 -0.89
C ASN A 120 5.81 -20.09 -0.36
N PRO A 121 5.42 -19.37 0.71
CA PRO A 121 4.14 -19.56 1.36
C PRO A 121 2.99 -19.21 0.43
N PRO A 122 1.84 -19.89 0.53
CA PRO A 122 0.64 -19.47 -0.16
C PRO A 122 0.20 -18.07 0.35
N PRO A 123 -0.42 -17.25 -0.49
CA PRO A 123 -0.89 -15.92 -0.09
C PRO A 123 -2.17 -16.02 0.76
N ASP A 124 -2.02 -16.56 1.96
CA ASP A 124 -3.10 -16.70 2.96
C ASP A 124 -3.02 -15.59 3.99
N ARG A 125 -4.14 -14.87 4.20
CA ARG A 125 -4.20 -13.71 5.10
C ARG A 125 -3.83 -14.05 6.53
N LYS A 126 -4.28 -15.20 7.06
CA LYS A 126 -3.98 -15.60 8.45
C LYS A 126 -2.50 -15.93 8.61
N LEU A 127 -1.92 -16.58 7.60
CA LEU A 127 -0.51 -16.92 7.57
C LEU A 127 0.38 -15.68 7.53
N PHE A 128 0.02 -14.66 6.73
CA PHE A 128 0.74 -13.38 6.70
C PHE A 128 0.58 -12.58 7.99
N LEU A 129 -0.62 -12.53 8.56
CA LEU A 129 -0.88 -11.89 9.85
C LEU A 129 -0.13 -12.55 11.02
N SER A 130 0.23 -13.83 10.90
CA SER A 130 1.05 -14.51 11.92
C SER A 130 2.51 -14.04 11.93
N GLN A 131 2.95 -13.31 10.91
CA GLN A 131 4.31 -12.79 10.84
C GLN A 131 4.49 -11.60 11.77
N TRP A 132 5.58 -11.59 12.50
CA TRP A 132 5.84 -10.56 13.49
C TRP A 132 5.90 -9.16 12.89
N GLY A 133 5.09 -8.26 13.41
CA GLY A 133 5.08 -6.84 13.04
C GLY A 133 4.27 -6.51 11.79
N LEU A 134 3.53 -7.47 11.21
CA LEU A 134 2.59 -7.23 10.13
C LEU A 134 1.17 -7.07 10.70
N GLY A 135 0.57 -5.91 10.48
CA GLY A 135 -0.83 -5.63 10.80
C GLY A 135 -1.75 -5.83 9.60
N PRO A 136 -3.08 -5.72 9.82
CA PRO A 136 -4.08 -5.90 8.77
C PRO A 136 -3.84 -5.04 7.52
N GLU A 137 -3.58 -3.75 7.68
CA GLU A 137 -3.29 -2.81 6.58
C GLU A 137 -2.13 -3.32 5.72
N THR A 138 -0.96 -3.62 6.34
CA THR A 138 0.22 -4.08 5.60
C THR A 138 -0.02 -5.42 4.90
N VAL A 139 -0.72 -6.35 5.55
CA VAL A 139 -1.03 -7.66 4.97
C VAL A 139 -2.00 -7.52 3.80
N ASP A 140 -3.03 -6.71 3.95
CA ASP A 140 -4.01 -6.49 2.89
C ASP A 140 -3.40 -5.72 1.70
N ASP A 141 -2.46 -4.79 1.94
CA ASP A 141 -1.61 -4.21 0.87
C ASP A 141 -0.86 -5.30 0.09
N MET A 142 -0.18 -6.20 0.81
CA MET A 142 0.55 -7.29 0.16
C MET A 142 -0.38 -8.19 -0.67
N LEU A 143 -1.52 -8.58 -0.10
CA LEU A 143 -2.47 -9.47 -0.78
C LEU A 143 -3.10 -8.80 -2.01
N LEU A 144 -3.49 -7.54 -1.90
CA LEU A 144 -4.08 -6.79 -3.00
C LEU A 144 -3.05 -6.54 -4.11
N TYR A 145 -1.92 -5.94 -3.78
CA TYR A 145 -0.98 -5.43 -4.77
C TYR A 145 0.01 -6.48 -5.28
N ALA A 146 0.53 -7.35 -4.42
CA ALA A 146 1.50 -8.36 -4.83
C ALA A 146 0.87 -9.68 -5.29
N TYR A 147 -0.29 -10.03 -4.75
CA TYR A 147 -0.92 -11.33 -5.01
C TYR A 147 -2.27 -11.25 -5.73
N ASN A 148 -2.71 -10.07 -6.14
CA ASN A 148 -3.95 -9.84 -6.88
C ASN A 148 -5.20 -10.46 -6.19
N GLN A 149 -5.25 -10.42 -4.85
CA GLN A 149 -6.44 -10.83 -4.12
C GLN A 149 -7.39 -9.65 -3.95
N PRO A 150 -8.68 -9.79 -4.21
CA PRO A 150 -9.65 -8.71 -4.09
C PRO A 150 -9.99 -8.45 -2.62
N VAL A 151 -9.07 -7.82 -1.89
CA VAL A 151 -9.24 -7.35 -0.52
C VAL A 151 -9.09 -5.83 -0.49
N PHE A 152 -10.04 -5.13 0.14
CA PHE A 152 -9.97 -3.67 0.21
C PHE A 152 -9.08 -3.24 1.38
N VAL A 153 -8.10 -2.38 1.11
CA VAL A 153 -7.19 -1.87 2.13
C VAL A 153 -7.82 -0.69 2.88
N ILE A 154 -7.78 -0.74 4.21
CA ILE A 154 -8.26 0.33 5.07
C ILE A 154 -7.05 0.99 5.74
N ASP A 155 -6.76 2.21 5.37
CA ASP A 155 -5.75 3.05 5.99
C ASP A 155 -6.38 4.25 6.74
N ALA A 156 -5.56 5.07 7.36
CA ALA A 156 -6.02 6.27 8.05
C ALA A 156 -6.66 7.31 7.09
N TYR A 157 -6.32 7.28 5.81
CA TYR A 157 -6.91 8.17 4.81
C TYR A 157 -8.30 7.70 4.42
N THR A 158 -8.48 6.40 4.25
CA THR A 158 -9.77 5.76 3.97
C THR A 158 -10.77 6.06 5.08
N ILE A 159 -10.41 5.81 6.34
CA ILE A 159 -11.28 6.09 7.49
C ILE A 159 -11.65 7.59 7.52
N ARG A 160 -10.66 8.47 7.37
CA ARG A 160 -10.89 9.92 7.41
C ARG A 160 -11.79 10.40 6.28
N LEU A 161 -11.58 9.92 5.06
CA LEU A 161 -12.39 10.29 3.91
C LEU A 161 -13.84 9.84 4.11
N PHE A 162 -14.05 8.57 4.40
CA PHE A 162 -15.40 8.02 4.51
C PHE A 162 -16.15 8.55 5.72
N SER A 163 -15.47 8.84 6.83
CA SER A 163 -16.13 9.48 7.97
C SER A 163 -16.59 10.91 7.66
N ARG A 164 -15.81 11.68 6.91
CA ARG A 164 -16.21 13.04 6.46
C ARG A 164 -17.34 13.02 5.43
N LEU A 165 -17.40 11.96 4.62
CA LEU A 165 -18.52 11.73 3.71
C LEU A 165 -19.78 11.21 4.42
N GLY A 166 -19.72 10.92 5.73
CA GLY A 166 -20.81 10.35 6.49
C GLY A 166 -21.16 8.91 6.08
N LEU A 167 -20.15 8.15 5.63
CA LEU A 167 -20.26 6.75 5.23
C LEU A 167 -19.86 5.78 6.34
N CYS A 168 -19.14 6.25 7.35
CA CYS A 168 -18.78 5.49 8.55
C CYS A 168 -18.51 6.42 9.72
N ASP A 169 -18.42 5.87 10.93
CA ASP A 169 -17.94 6.57 12.11
C ASP A 169 -16.42 6.71 12.09
N ALA A 170 -15.87 7.82 12.59
CA ALA A 170 -14.42 8.05 12.63
C ALA A 170 -13.64 7.06 13.51
N GLY A 171 -14.33 6.35 14.41
CA GLY A 171 -13.76 5.32 15.27
C GLY A 171 -14.08 3.89 14.84
N ILE A 172 -14.55 3.69 13.62
CA ILE A 172 -14.91 2.37 13.09
C ILE A 172 -13.68 1.43 13.11
N ALA A 173 -13.91 0.17 13.46
CA ALA A 173 -12.84 -0.83 13.42
C ALA A 173 -12.45 -1.17 11.97
N TYR A 174 -11.18 -1.56 11.76
CA TYR A 174 -10.62 -1.90 10.46
C TYR A 174 -11.52 -2.86 9.68
N HIS A 175 -11.86 -3.98 10.29
CA HIS A 175 -12.63 -5.03 9.64
C HIS A 175 -14.07 -4.62 9.34
N ASP A 176 -14.68 -3.85 10.23
CA ASP A 176 -16.08 -3.41 10.04
C ASP A 176 -16.20 -2.50 8.81
N LEU A 177 -15.25 -1.58 8.62
CA LEU A 177 -15.25 -0.72 7.42
C LEU A 177 -14.88 -1.52 6.17
N GLN A 178 -13.94 -2.45 6.27
CA GLN A 178 -13.55 -3.33 5.17
C GLN A 178 -14.75 -4.14 4.67
N ASP A 179 -15.45 -4.79 5.58
CA ASP A 179 -16.64 -5.60 5.28
C ASP A 179 -17.77 -4.75 4.69
N GLU A 180 -17.98 -3.54 5.23
CA GLU A 180 -18.98 -2.60 4.72
C GLU A 180 -18.68 -2.21 3.27
N ILE A 181 -17.45 -1.78 2.97
CA ILE A 181 -17.05 -1.40 1.60
C ILE A 181 -17.17 -2.60 0.65
N MET A 182 -16.62 -3.75 1.03
CA MET A 182 -16.62 -4.94 0.19
C MET A 182 -18.02 -5.53 -0.03
N SER A 183 -18.96 -5.29 0.88
CA SER A 183 -20.36 -5.69 0.69
C SER A 183 -21.08 -4.85 -0.36
N HIS A 184 -20.61 -3.64 -0.65
CA HIS A 184 -21.22 -2.69 -1.58
C HIS A 184 -20.52 -2.60 -2.94
N LEU A 185 -19.34 -3.17 -3.08
CA LEU A 185 -18.56 -3.15 -4.32
C LEU A 185 -18.39 -4.57 -4.85
N GLU A 186 -18.27 -4.70 -6.17
CA GLU A 186 -17.86 -5.96 -6.77
C GLU A 186 -16.42 -6.29 -6.33
N ALA A 187 -16.16 -7.58 -6.05
CA ALA A 187 -14.84 -8.05 -5.65
C ALA A 187 -13.89 -8.04 -6.85
N ASP A 188 -13.43 -6.87 -7.23
CA ASP A 188 -12.53 -6.60 -8.33
C ASP A 188 -11.20 -6.05 -7.84
N THR A 189 -10.13 -6.76 -8.16
CA THR A 189 -8.76 -6.39 -7.75
C THR A 189 -8.32 -5.05 -8.37
N LEU A 190 -8.68 -4.79 -9.61
CA LEU A 190 -8.29 -3.54 -10.30
C LEU A 190 -9.02 -2.35 -9.69
N LEU A 191 -10.32 -2.51 -9.45
CA LEU A 191 -11.13 -1.50 -8.75
C LEU A 191 -10.53 -1.19 -7.39
N PHE A 192 -10.18 -2.20 -6.58
CA PHE A 192 -9.68 -1.98 -5.23
C PHE A 192 -8.28 -1.34 -5.21
N LYS A 193 -7.38 -1.76 -6.10
CA LYS A 193 -6.05 -1.13 -6.26
C LYS A 193 -6.18 0.34 -6.62
N GLU A 194 -6.98 0.64 -7.63
CA GLU A 194 -7.13 2.01 -8.10
C GLU A 194 -7.86 2.87 -7.08
N TYR A 195 -8.90 2.35 -6.44
CA TYR A 195 -9.66 3.10 -5.44
C TYR A 195 -8.80 3.48 -4.24
N HIS A 196 -8.02 2.54 -3.70
CA HIS A 196 -7.09 2.82 -2.61
C HIS A 196 -6.06 3.89 -3.00
N ALA A 197 -5.48 3.80 -4.20
CA ALA A 197 -4.53 4.78 -4.70
C ALA A 197 -5.16 6.18 -4.89
N LEU A 198 -6.40 6.25 -5.39
CA LEU A 198 -7.16 7.49 -5.54
C LEU A 198 -7.50 8.13 -4.18
N ILE A 199 -7.83 7.32 -3.18
CA ILE A 199 -8.06 7.81 -1.80
C ILE A 199 -6.78 8.42 -1.24
N ASP A 200 -5.64 7.74 -1.39
CA ASP A 200 -4.33 8.26 -0.94
C ASP A 200 -4.00 9.60 -1.61
N ARG A 201 -4.16 9.69 -2.93
CA ARG A 201 -3.96 10.93 -3.68
C ARG A 201 -4.89 12.04 -3.20
N HIS A 202 -6.18 11.77 -3.12
CA HIS A 202 -7.18 12.74 -2.68
C HIS A 202 -6.91 13.23 -1.25
N ALA A 203 -6.50 12.34 -0.36
CA ALA A 203 -6.16 12.68 1.01
C ALA A 203 -4.96 13.63 1.12
N LYS A 204 -4.02 13.54 0.19
CA LYS A 204 -2.86 14.44 0.12
C LYS A 204 -3.20 15.79 -0.51
N GLU A 205 -4.02 15.80 -1.56
CA GLU A 205 -4.37 17.02 -2.30
C GLU A 205 -5.45 17.85 -1.59
N HIS A 206 -6.51 17.23 -1.10
CA HIS A 206 -7.68 17.90 -0.54
C HIS A 206 -8.01 17.49 0.89
N CYS A 207 -8.13 16.18 1.16
CA CYS A 207 -8.70 15.66 2.39
C CYS A 207 -7.66 15.37 3.48
N SER A 208 -6.69 16.29 3.69
CA SER A 208 -5.69 16.20 4.75
C SER A 208 -6.31 16.41 6.15
N LYS A 209 -5.50 16.35 7.22
CA LYS A 209 -5.98 16.68 8.59
C LYS A 209 -6.59 18.08 8.66
N LYS A 210 -6.05 19.05 7.89
CA LYS A 210 -6.61 20.37 7.65
C LYS A 210 -7.05 20.43 6.18
N PRO A 211 -8.32 20.14 5.86
CA PRO A 211 -8.74 19.96 4.48
C PRO A 211 -8.73 21.26 3.68
N SER A 212 -8.50 21.13 2.37
CA SER A 212 -8.66 22.18 1.38
C SER A 212 -9.87 21.84 0.49
N CYS A 213 -11.06 22.32 0.87
CA CYS A 213 -12.31 21.90 0.24
C CYS A 213 -12.63 22.64 -1.07
N ALA A 214 -12.08 23.84 -1.27
CA ALA A 214 -12.30 24.58 -2.51
C ALA A 214 -11.80 23.80 -3.72
N GLY A 215 -12.71 23.47 -4.65
CA GLY A 215 -12.42 22.68 -5.84
C GLY A 215 -12.24 21.15 -5.59
N CYS A 216 -12.58 20.68 -4.40
CA CYS A 216 -12.56 19.25 -4.08
C CYS A 216 -13.60 18.50 -4.94
N PRO A 217 -13.22 17.41 -5.65
CA PRO A 217 -14.15 16.66 -6.49
C PRO A 217 -15.31 16.03 -5.72
N LEU A 218 -15.17 15.88 -4.40
CA LEU A 218 -16.19 15.30 -3.52
C LEU A 218 -16.96 16.36 -2.71
N GLU A 219 -16.76 17.67 -2.95
CA GLU A 219 -17.37 18.75 -2.16
C GLU A 219 -18.90 18.61 -2.06
N SER A 220 -19.57 18.29 -3.17
CA SER A 220 -21.04 18.15 -3.21
C SER A 220 -21.59 16.92 -2.46
N MET A 221 -20.72 15.99 -2.08
CA MET A 221 -21.08 14.76 -1.35
C MET A 221 -20.65 14.83 0.13
N CYS A 222 -19.80 15.80 0.48
CA CYS A 222 -19.16 15.90 1.78
C CYS A 222 -20.04 16.62 2.79
N ALA A 223 -20.12 16.08 4.00
CA ALA A 223 -20.84 16.69 5.13
C ALA A 223 -19.93 17.52 6.06
N HIS A 224 -18.62 17.63 5.72
CA HIS A 224 -17.61 18.30 6.55
C HIS A 224 -17.53 19.78 6.27
#